data_22f1b37c390d9bca56e5eff36dc533ce
#
_entry.id   22f1b37c390d9bca56e5eff36dc533ce
#
_cell.length_a   1.000
_cell.length_b   1.000
_cell.length_c   1.000
_cell.angle_alpha   90.00
_cell.angle_beta   90.00
_cell.angle_gamma   90.00
#
_symmetry.space_group_name_H-M   'P 1'
#
loop_
_entity.id
_entity.type
_entity.pdbx_description
1 polymer ?
#
loop_
_entity_poly.entity_id
_entity_poly.type
_entity_poly.pdbx_seq_one_letter_code
_entity_poly.pdbx_strand_id
1 'polypeptide(L)'
;MRTIKVKRVLANISTQNPGRAKAFYQDVLGLDLLMDHGWIQTYGSPVEQMSVQISFASEGGAGTPVPDLSIEVDDVDTALERMRNAGFPIEYGPVDEPWGVRRFYVRDPFGRLVNILGHQ
;
A
#
# COMPACT_ATOMS: atom_id res chain seq x y z
N MET A 1 9.60 -4.44 24.73
CA MET A 1 9.53 -4.69 23.26
C MET A 1 9.05 -3.45 22.55
N ARG A 2 9.73 -3.05 21.50
CA ARG A 2 9.32 -1.91 20.71
C ARG A 2 7.96 -2.14 20.06
N THR A 3 7.05 -1.18 20.18
CA THR A 3 5.75 -1.22 19.51
C THR A 3 5.90 -0.66 18.09
N ILE A 4 5.42 -1.41 17.11
CA ILE A 4 5.32 -0.92 15.73
C ILE A 4 4.16 0.06 15.67
N LYS A 5 4.37 1.19 15.00
CA LYS A 5 3.31 2.17 14.77
C LYS A 5 2.86 2.10 13.32
N VAL A 6 1.59 1.82 13.11
CA VAL A 6 0.97 1.88 11.79
C VAL A 6 0.66 3.35 11.50
N LYS A 7 1.18 3.87 10.39
CA LYS A 7 0.99 5.26 10.00
C LYS A 7 -0.24 5.44 9.12
N ARG A 8 -0.56 4.47 8.30
CA ARG A 8 -1.76 4.48 7.45
C ARG A 8 -2.05 3.10 6.88
N VAL A 9 -3.27 2.93 6.46
CA VAL A 9 -3.74 1.74 5.73
C VAL A 9 -4.45 2.21 4.48
N LEU A 10 -4.07 1.64 3.32
CA LEU A 10 -4.69 1.93 2.03
C LEU A 10 -5.30 0.67 1.45
N ALA A 11 -6.53 0.77 0.94
CA ALA A 11 -7.10 -0.23 0.07
C ALA A 11 -6.56 -0.03 -1.35
N ASN A 12 -6.27 -1.11 -2.06
CA ASN A 12 -5.81 -1.09 -3.44
C ASN A 12 -6.82 -1.80 -4.33
N ILE A 13 -7.23 -1.14 -5.39
CA ILE A 13 -8.15 -1.70 -6.39
C ILE A 13 -7.35 -2.06 -7.63
N SER A 14 -7.37 -3.32 -8.01
CA SER A 14 -6.71 -3.79 -9.23
C SER A 14 -7.47 -3.32 -10.46
N THR A 15 -6.76 -2.70 -11.41
CA THR A 15 -7.33 -2.22 -12.66
C THR A 15 -6.26 -2.16 -13.75
N GLN A 16 -6.65 -2.41 -15.00
CA GLN A 16 -5.76 -2.25 -16.15
C GLN A 16 -5.50 -0.79 -16.49
N ASN A 17 -6.35 0.13 -16.03
CA ASN A 17 -6.28 1.53 -16.37
C ASN A 17 -6.56 2.41 -15.14
N PRO A 18 -5.53 2.69 -14.31
CA PRO A 18 -5.70 3.52 -13.11
C PRO A 18 -6.28 4.91 -13.38
N GLY A 19 -5.96 5.51 -14.55
CA GLY A 19 -6.44 6.84 -14.91
C GLY A 19 -7.94 6.97 -15.02
N ARG A 20 -8.68 5.88 -15.17
CA ARG A 20 -10.15 5.90 -15.19
C ARG A 20 -10.77 6.27 -13.84
N ALA A 21 -10.03 6.18 -12.76
CA ALA A 21 -10.51 6.55 -11.44
C ALA A 21 -10.85 8.05 -11.33
N LYS A 22 -10.17 8.90 -12.11
CA LYS A 22 -10.33 10.36 -12.06
C LYS A 22 -11.76 10.83 -12.20
N ALA A 23 -12.49 10.34 -13.21
CA ALA A 23 -13.84 10.80 -13.51
C ALA A 23 -14.80 10.59 -12.34
N PHE A 24 -14.64 9.49 -11.60
CA PHE A 24 -15.52 9.15 -10.47
C PHE A 24 -15.01 9.74 -9.15
N TYR A 25 -13.75 9.48 -8.82
CA TYR A 25 -13.22 9.78 -7.48
C TYR A 25 -12.75 11.22 -7.33
N GLN A 26 -12.22 11.82 -8.37
CA GLN A 26 -11.81 13.23 -8.34
C GLN A 26 -12.92 14.15 -8.84
N ASP A 27 -13.44 13.93 -10.06
CA ASP A 27 -14.36 14.87 -10.69
C ASP A 27 -15.74 14.88 -10.02
N VAL A 28 -16.25 13.73 -9.59
CA VAL A 28 -17.57 13.63 -8.91
C VAL A 28 -17.42 13.76 -7.40
N LEU A 29 -16.54 12.97 -6.77
CA LEU A 29 -16.44 12.90 -5.31
C LEU A 29 -15.49 13.92 -4.70
N GLY A 30 -14.68 14.61 -5.50
CA GLY A 30 -13.82 15.68 -5.03
C GLY A 30 -12.56 15.23 -4.29
N LEU A 31 -12.15 13.95 -4.43
CA LEU A 31 -10.88 13.52 -3.88
C LEU A 31 -9.72 14.12 -4.66
N ASP A 32 -8.61 14.33 -3.99
CA ASP A 32 -7.39 14.83 -4.62
C ASP A 32 -6.50 13.67 -5.09
N LEU A 33 -5.85 13.85 -6.24
CA LEU A 33 -4.82 12.94 -6.69
C LEU A 33 -3.54 13.23 -5.89
N LEU A 34 -3.18 12.31 -4.99
CA LEU A 34 -2.05 12.47 -4.07
C LEU A 34 -0.74 11.93 -4.65
N MET A 35 -0.83 10.90 -5.49
CA MET A 35 0.34 10.24 -6.06
C MET A 35 -0.03 9.62 -7.41
N ASP A 36 0.89 9.73 -8.38
CA ASP A 36 0.74 9.12 -9.70
C ASP A 36 2.09 8.61 -10.20
N HIS A 37 2.22 7.30 -10.29
CA HIS A 37 3.38 6.62 -10.88
C HIS A 37 3.05 5.96 -12.22
N GLY A 38 1.89 6.24 -12.81
CA GLY A 38 1.41 5.62 -14.04
C GLY A 38 0.74 4.28 -13.81
N TRP A 39 1.42 3.34 -13.20
CA TRP A 39 0.87 2.03 -12.85
C TRP A 39 0.02 2.04 -11.57
N ILE A 40 0.11 3.09 -10.78
CA ILE A 40 -0.67 3.31 -9.56
C ILE A 40 -1.03 4.78 -9.42
N GLN A 41 -2.27 5.06 -9.03
CA GLN A 41 -2.74 6.39 -8.63
C GLN A 41 -3.39 6.29 -7.27
N THR A 42 -3.03 7.20 -6.35
CA THR A 42 -3.61 7.28 -5.01
C THR A 42 -4.42 8.56 -4.87
N TYR A 43 -5.66 8.40 -4.43
CA TYR A 43 -6.60 9.50 -4.18
C TYR A 43 -6.86 9.61 -2.68
N GLY A 44 -7.03 10.81 -2.18
CA GLY A 44 -7.27 11.04 -0.78
C GLY A 44 -8.08 12.31 -0.53
N SER A 45 -8.58 12.43 0.70
CA SER A 45 -9.31 13.60 1.13
C SER A 45 -8.35 14.68 1.62
N PRO A 46 -8.62 15.97 1.32
CA PRO A 46 -7.86 17.07 1.91
C PRO A 46 -8.20 17.31 3.39
N VAL A 47 -9.18 16.61 3.94
CA VAL A 47 -9.58 16.76 5.34
C VAL A 47 -8.56 16.09 6.26
N GLU A 48 -7.80 16.89 7.02
CA GLU A 48 -6.69 16.40 7.85
C GLU A 48 -7.12 15.51 9.00
N GLN A 49 -8.34 15.68 9.53
CA GLN A 49 -8.83 14.95 10.69
C GLN A 49 -9.30 13.52 10.39
N MET A 50 -9.57 13.23 9.10
CA MET A 50 -9.96 11.91 8.64
C MET A 50 -9.23 11.62 7.34
N SER A 51 -8.08 10.97 7.44
CA SER A 51 -7.27 10.64 6.27
C SER A 51 -7.92 9.50 5.50
N VAL A 52 -8.53 9.80 4.36
CA VAL A 52 -9.11 8.82 3.45
C VAL A 52 -8.20 8.70 2.23
N GLN A 53 -7.71 7.48 1.97
CA GLN A 53 -6.87 7.20 0.80
C GLN A 53 -7.29 5.88 0.17
N ILE A 54 -7.31 5.84 -1.17
CA ILE A 54 -7.59 4.64 -1.94
C ILE A 54 -6.72 4.68 -3.20
N SER A 55 -6.13 3.54 -3.56
CA SER A 55 -5.25 3.42 -4.71
C SER A 55 -5.85 2.53 -5.79
N PHE A 56 -5.56 2.85 -7.04
CA PHE A 56 -5.96 2.07 -8.23
C PHE A 56 -4.68 1.74 -9.01
N ALA A 57 -4.42 0.45 -9.20
CA ALA A 57 -3.15 -0.02 -9.74
C ALA A 57 -3.34 -1.13 -10.76
N SER A 58 -2.52 -1.13 -11.82
CA SER A 58 -2.46 -2.21 -12.79
C SER A 58 -1.48 -3.31 -12.38
N GLU A 59 -0.54 -2.99 -11.48
CA GLU A 59 0.41 -3.93 -10.89
C GLU A 59 0.78 -3.44 -9.50
N GLY A 60 1.48 -4.28 -8.73
CA GLY A 60 1.98 -3.91 -7.41
C GLY A 60 3.31 -3.15 -7.42
N GLY A 61 3.83 -2.85 -8.59
CA GLY A 61 5.19 -2.32 -8.79
C GLY A 61 6.21 -3.47 -8.95
N ALA A 62 7.29 -3.22 -9.71
CA ALA A 62 8.33 -4.22 -10.00
C ALA A 62 7.77 -5.55 -10.55
N GLY A 63 6.65 -5.51 -11.29
CA GLY A 63 6.00 -6.70 -11.84
C GLY A 63 5.26 -7.57 -10.83
N THR A 64 5.06 -7.11 -9.61
CA THR A 64 4.34 -7.88 -8.59
C THR A 64 2.83 -7.76 -8.73
N PRO A 65 2.04 -8.70 -8.14
CA PRO A 65 0.59 -8.57 -8.08
C PRO A 65 0.17 -7.33 -7.28
N VAL A 66 -1.03 -6.82 -7.53
CA VAL A 66 -1.61 -5.73 -6.71
C VAL A 66 -1.96 -6.29 -5.33
N PRO A 67 -1.37 -5.77 -4.24
CA PRO A 67 -1.80 -6.17 -2.90
C PRO A 67 -3.18 -5.59 -2.58
N ASP A 68 -3.97 -6.33 -1.80
CA ASP A 68 -5.29 -5.87 -1.39
C ASP A 68 -5.20 -4.64 -0.48
N LEU A 69 -4.24 -4.65 0.44
CA LEU A 69 -3.99 -3.56 1.37
C LEU A 69 -2.51 -3.17 1.34
N SER A 70 -2.24 -1.90 1.56
CA SER A 70 -0.91 -1.40 1.87
C SER A 70 -0.93 -0.77 3.26
N ILE A 71 -0.04 -1.23 4.14
CA ILE A 71 0.04 -0.76 5.52
C ILE A 71 1.42 -0.14 5.72
N GLU A 72 1.46 1.16 5.91
CA GLU A 72 2.69 1.87 6.18
C GLU A 72 3.04 1.79 7.66
N VAL A 73 4.27 1.38 7.96
CA VAL A 73 4.80 1.25 9.32
C VAL A 73 6.06 2.10 9.48
N ASP A 74 6.45 2.34 10.71
CA ASP A 74 7.66 3.10 11.03
C ASP A 74 8.93 2.24 10.99
N ASP A 75 8.80 0.90 11.09
CA ASP A 75 9.94 -0.03 11.12
C ASP A 75 9.60 -1.33 10.40
N VAL A 76 9.95 -1.36 9.12
CA VAL A 76 9.65 -2.51 8.24
C VAL A 76 10.39 -3.76 8.69
N ASP A 77 11.65 -3.64 9.11
CA ASP A 77 12.45 -4.81 9.49
C ASP A 77 11.94 -5.48 10.76
N THR A 78 11.50 -4.70 11.74
CA THR A 78 10.86 -5.24 12.95
C THR A 78 9.53 -5.92 12.61
N ALA A 79 8.73 -5.32 11.73
CA ALA A 79 7.49 -5.93 11.27
C ALA A 79 7.74 -7.26 10.56
N LEU A 80 8.76 -7.32 9.70
CA LEU A 80 9.16 -8.53 8.99
C LEU A 80 9.54 -9.65 9.96
N GLU A 81 10.38 -9.35 10.94
CA GLU A 81 10.82 -10.31 11.95
C GLU A 81 9.64 -10.88 12.73
N ARG A 82 8.72 -10.02 13.13
CA ARG A 82 7.53 -10.45 13.88
C ARG A 82 6.58 -11.30 13.05
N MET A 83 6.42 -10.99 11.77
CA MET A 83 5.63 -11.82 10.86
C MET A 83 6.24 -13.21 10.70
N ARG A 84 7.55 -13.29 10.51
CA ARG A 84 8.26 -14.58 10.42
C ARG A 84 8.14 -15.39 11.71
N ASN A 85 8.33 -14.75 12.84
CA ASN A 85 8.24 -15.42 14.15
C ASN A 85 6.81 -15.92 14.45
N ALA A 86 5.80 -15.22 13.93
CA ALA A 86 4.40 -15.63 14.05
C ALA A 86 3.97 -16.69 13.02
N GLY A 87 4.85 -17.02 12.07
CA GLY A 87 4.59 -18.06 11.07
C GLY A 87 3.82 -17.61 9.84
N PHE A 88 3.69 -16.30 9.61
CA PHE A 88 3.01 -15.80 8.40
C PHE A 88 3.95 -15.85 7.19
N PRO A 89 3.48 -16.37 6.02
CA PRO A 89 4.33 -16.51 4.84
C PRO A 89 4.71 -15.16 4.23
N ILE A 90 6.01 -14.95 4.01
CA ILE A 90 6.51 -13.79 3.27
C ILE A 90 6.59 -14.18 1.79
N GLU A 91 5.87 -13.45 0.94
CA GLU A 91 5.79 -13.81 -0.48
C GLU A 91 6.71 -12.97 -1.38
N TYR A 92 7.12 -11.78 -0.91
CA TYR A 92 7.97 -10.90 -1.69
C TYR A 92 8.78 -9.99 -0.76
N GLY A 93 10.04 -9.78 -1.09
CA GLY A 93 10.92 -8.92 -0.30
C GLY A 93 11.47 -9.60 0.95
N PRO A 94 12.09 -8.83 1.88
CA PRO A 94 12.15 -7.36 1.91
C PRO A 94 13.02 -6.80 0.78
N VAL A 95 12.63 -5.65 0.27
CA VAL A 95 13.32 -4.99 -0.83
C VAL A 95 13.20 -3.47 -0.72
N ASP A 96 14.28 -2.77 -1.12
CA ASP A 96 14.28 -1.33 -1.28
C ASP A 96 13.92 -1.01 -2.73
N GLU A 97 12.73 -0.44 -2.91
CA GLU A 97 12.22 -0.15 -4.25
C GLU A 97 12.73 1.19 -4.77
N PRO A 98 12.86 1.36 -6.10
CA PRO A 98 13.42 2.58 -6.66
C PRO A 98 12.56 3.85 -6.44
N TRP A 99 11.29 3.68 -6.06
CA TRP A 99 10.41 4.83 -5.76
C TRP A 99 10.42 5.26 -4.29
N GLY A 100 11.43 4.84 -3.51
CA GLY A 100 11.68 5.39 -2.18
C GLY A 100 11.01 4.67 -1.03
N VAL A 101 10.64 3.40 -1.21
CA VAL A 101 10.06 2.59 -0.14
C VAL A 101 10.90 1.33 0.10
N ARG A 102 10.89 0.86 1.33
CA ARG A 102 11.29 -0.50 1.69
C ARG A 102 10.02 -1.27 2.00
N ARG A 103 9.87 -2.49 1.46
CA ARG A 103 8.62 -3.24 1.62
C ARG A 103 8.80 -4.74 1.56
N PHE A 104 7.78 -5.45 2.04
CA PHE A 104 7.59 -6.88 1.82
C PHE A 104 6.10 -7.18 1.68
N TYR A 105 5.79 -8.31 1.04
CA TYR A 105 4.42 -8.84 0.96
C TYR A 105 4.26 -10.01 1.90
N VAL A 106 3.12 -10.09 2.57
CA VAL A 106 2.76 -11.17 3.48
C VAL A 106 1.30 -11.54 3.27
N ARG A 107 0.95 -12.81 3.47
CA ARG A 107 -0.45 -13.26 3.50
C ARG A 107 -1.01 -13.13 4.90
N ASP A 108 -2.19 -12.53 5.01
CA ASP A 108 -2.90 -12.47 6.26
C ASP A 108 -3.66 -13.79 6.53
N PRO A 109 -4.33 -13.96 7.70
CA PRO A 109 -5.05 -15.20 8.02
C PRO A 109 -6.22 -15.52 7.06
N PHE A 110 -6.67 -14.55 6.28
CA PHE A 110 -7.79 -14.71 5.33
C PHE A 110 -7.30 -14.88 3.89
N GLY A 111 -5.99 -15.04 3.69
CA GLY A 111 -5.39 -15.23 2.38
C GLY A 111 -5.22 -13.93 1.58
N ARG A 112 -5.38 -12.77 2.19
CA ARG A 112 -5.20 -11.48 1.51
C ARG A 112 -3.73 -11.14 1.39
N LEU A 113 -3.34 -10.61 0.23
CA LEU A 113 -1.98 -10.13 0.01
C LEU A 113 -1.85 -8.73 0.62
N VAL A 114 -0.95 -8.58 1.56
CA VAL A 114 -0.73 -7.33 2.28
C VAL A 114 0.68 -6.83 2.02
N ASN A 115 0.78 -5.58 1.59
CA ASN A 115 2.05 -4.87 1.42
C ASN A 115 2.37 -4.13 2.72
N ILE A 116 3.49 -4.48 3.35
CA ILE A 116 4.00 -3.76 4.52
C ILE A 116 5.17 -2.91 4.04
N LEU A 117 5.07 -1.60 4.20
CA LEU A 117 6.06 -0.67 3.67
C LEU A 117 6.42 0.43 4.65
N GLY A 118 7.58 1.02 4.41
CA GLY A 118 8.03 2.25 5.05
C GLY A 118 8.71 3.15 4.02
N HIS A 119 8.49 4.44 4.10
CA HIS A 119 9.18 5.42 3.25
C HIS A 119 10.60 5.64 3.76
N GLN A 120 11.52 5.76 2.83
CA GLN A 120 12.94 6.00 3.11
C GLN A 120 13.32 7.46 2.88
#